data_74d220cdce65d85111c44bdddb70ce3b
#
_entry.id   74d220cdce65d85111c44bdddb70ce3b
#
_cell.length_a   1.000
_cell.length_b   1.000
_cell.length_c   1.000
_cell.angle_alpha   90.00
_cell.angle_beta   90.00
_cell.angle_gamma   90.00
#
_symmetry.space_group_name_H-M   'P 1'
#
loop_
_entity.id
_entity.type
_entity.pdbx_description
1 polymer ?
#
loop_
_entity_poly.entity_id
_entity_poly.type
_entity_poly.pdbx_seq_one_letter_code
_entity_poly.pdbx_strand_id
1 'polypeptide(L)' 'MTQKELLYFEDAIGHEKNIIKIIEESLKKIENEELINFMTNEYNKHNNVLERLMNKLEGEANAWSTYNG' A
#
# COMPACT_ATOMS: atom_id res chain seq x y z
N MET A 1 7.97 -15.05 -8.56
CA MET A 1 6.64 -14.73 -9.10
C MET A 1 6.70 -14.61 -10.61
N THR A 2 5.59 -14.85 -11.26
CA THR A 2 5.49 -14.69 -12.71
C THR A 2 5.38 -13.21 -13.07
N GLN A 3 5.58 -12.89 -14.35
CA GLN A 3 5.41 -11.53 -14.86
C GLN A 3 3.98 -11.04 -14.67
N LYS A 4 3.01 -11.92 -14.85
CA LYS A 4 1.59 -11.60 -14.65
C LYS A 4 1.29 -11.30 -13.17
N GLU A 5 1.85 -12.10 -12.27
CA GLU A 5 1.73 -11.87 -10.84
C GLU A 5 2.37 -10.54 -10.42
N LEU A 6 3.52 -10.20 -11.02
CA LEU A 6 4.16 -8.91 -10.77
C LEU A 6 3.24 -7.75 -11.14
N LEU A 7 2.57 -7.84 -12.29
CA LEU A 7 1.62 -6.81 -12.72
C LEU A 7 0.47 -6.65 -11.72
N TYR A 8 -0.05 -7.75 -11.20
CA TYR A 8 -1.10 -7.70 -10.17
C TYR A 8 -0.59 -7.05 -8.89
N PHE A 9 0.65 -7.32 -8.52
CA PHE A 9 1.28 -6.71 -7.34
C PHE A 9 1.45 -5.20 -7.51
N GLU A 10 1.93 -4.79 -8.67
CA GLU A 10 2.09 -3.37 -8.99
C GLU A 10 0.75 -2.64 -8.97
N ASP A 11 -0.30 -3.26 -9.50
CA ASP A 11 -1.65 -2.71 -9.47
C ASP A 11 -2.15 -2.55 -8.04
N ALA A 12 -1.95 -3.56 -7.20
CA ALA A 12 -2.35 -3.52 -5.79
C ALA A 12 -1.63 -2.41 -5.03
N ILE A 13 -0.33 -2.26 -5.26
CA ILE A 13 0.48 -1.21 -4.64
C ILE A 13 -0.03 0.17 -5.05
N GLY A 14 -0.26 0.36 -6.36
CA GLY A 14 -0.79 1.61 -6.88
C GLY A 14 -2.15 1.94 -6.31
N HIS A 15 -3.00 0.94 -6.15
CA HIS A 15 -4.34 1.09 -5.59
C HIS A 15 -4.26 1.53 -4.12
N GLU A 16 -3.39 0.89 -3.32
CA GLU A 16 -3.19 1.28 -1.92
C GLU A 16 -2.65 2.70 -1.79
N LYS A 17 -1.68 3.08 -2.62
CA LYS A 17 -1.15 4.45 -2.63
C LYS A 17 -2.26 5.47 -2.91
N ASN A 18 -3.15 5.14 -3.84
CA ASN A 18 -4.26 6.01 -4.20
C ASN A 18 -5.26 6.16 -3.05
N ILE A 19 -5.60 5.06 -2.38
CA ILE A 19 -6.50 5.07 -1.22
C ILE A 19 -5.90 5.93 -0.10
N ILE A 20 -4.63 5.77 0.19
CA ILE A 20 -3.91 6.54 1.22
C ILE A 20 -3.97 8.03 0.90
N LYS A 21 -3.75 8.38 -0.36
CA LYS A 21 -3.82 9.78 -0.81
C LYS A 21 -5.23 10.36 -0.62
N ILE A 22 -6.26 9.60 -0.95
CA ILE A 22 -7.65 10.01 -0.77
C ILE A 22 -7.95 10.25 0.72
N ILE A 23 -7.48 9.36 1.58
CA ILE A 23 -7.65 9.49 3.03
C ILE A 23 -6.95 10.76 3.54
N GLU A 24 -5.72 11.00 3.12
CA GLU A 24 -4.96 12.20 3.50
C GLU A 24 -5.71 13.48 3.10
N GLU A 25 -6.21 13.53 1.88
CA GLU A 25 -7.00 14.68 1.40
C GLU A 25 -8.30 14.83 2.18
N SER A 26 -8.96 13.72 2.50
CA SER A 26 -10.19 13.73 3.28
C SER A 26 -9.97 14.26 4.71
N LEU A 27 -8.86 13.87 5.34
CA LEU A 27 -8.52 14.29 6.69
C LEU A 27 -8.31 15.81 6.79
N LYS A 28 -7.94 16.47 5.71
CA LYS A 28 -7.81 17.94 5.67
C LYS A 28 -9.15 18.66 5.70
N LYS A 29 -10.23 17.96 5.35
CA LYS A 29 -11.56 18.56 5.16
C LYS A 29 -12.59 18.13 6.19
N ILE A 30 -12.37 17.01 6.85
CA ILE A 30 -13.30 16.46 7.84
C ILE A 30 -13.08 17.15 9.18
N GLU A 31 -14.18 17.62 9.81
CA GLU A 31 -14.15 18.26 11.12
C GLU A 31 -14.76 17.38 12.20
N ASN A 32 -15.58 16.40 11.82
CA ASN A 32 -16.23 15.50 12.75
C ASN A 32 -15.19 14.56 13.37
N GLU A 33 -15.06 14.61 14.69
CA GLU A 33 -14.04 13.87 15.43
C GLU A 33 -14.15 12.35 15.24
N GLU A 34 -15.37 11.84 15.26
CA GLU A 34 -15.61 10.40 15.07
C GLU A 34 -15.16 9.92 13.69
N LEU A 35 -15.44 10.72 12.66
CA LEU A 35 -15.00 10.43 11.30
C LEU A 35 -13.48 10.56 11.14
N ILE A 36 -12.87 11.55 11.82
CA ILE A 36 -11.42 11.70 11.83
C ILE A 36 -10.76 10.45 12.42
N ASN A 37 -11.30 9.96 13.54
CA ASN A 37 -10.77 8.76 14.19
C ASN A 37 -10.90 7.54 13.30
N PHE A 38 -12.05 7.38 12.64
CA PHE A 38 -12.28 6.28 11.69
C PHE A 38 -11.28 6.34 10.53
N MET A 39 -11.14 7.52 9.91
CA MET A 39 -10.25 7.70 8.75
C MET A 39 -8.78 7.54 9.14
N THR A 40 -8.40 7.96 10.34
CA THR A 40 -7.04 7.77 10.84
C THR A 40 -6.72 6.28 11.00
N ASN A 41 -7.67 5.49 11.51
CA ASN A 41 -7.51 4.05 11.62
C ASN A 41 -7.37 3.39 10.25
N GLU A 42 -8.17 3.83 9.28
CA GLU A 42 -8.07 3.34 7.90
C GLU A 42 -6.74 3.72 7.26
N TYR A 43 -6.26 4.94 7.51
CA TYR A 43 -4.95 5.39 7.06
C TYR A 43 -3.85 4.46 7.54
N ASN A 44 -3.83 4.16 8.84
CA ASN A 44 -2.82 3.29 9.43
C ASN A 44 -2.91 1.86 8.85
N LYS A 45 -4.12 1.36 8.68
CA LYS A 45 -4.38 0.03 8.12
C LYS A 45 -3.86 -0.09 6.69
N HIS A 46 -4.16 0.88 5.84
CA HIS A 46 -3.73 0.87 4.44
C HIS A 46 -2.23 1.09 4.29
N ASN A 47 -1.61 1.89 5.16
CA ASN A 47 -0.16 2.02 5.19
C ASN A 47 0.52 0.69 5.54
N ASN A 48 -0.04 -0.07 6.47
CA ASN A 48 0.48 -1.39 6.81
C ASN A 48 0.36 -2.37 5.63
N VAL A 49 -0.76 -2.34 4.92
CA VAL A 49 -0.95 -3.18 3.74
C VAL A 49 0.07 -2.81 2.67
N LEU A 50 0.24 -1.52 2.41
CA LEU A 50 1.22 -1.04 1.42
C LEU A 50 2.63 -1.50 1.77
N GLU A 51 3.03 -1.33 3.02
CA GLU A 51 4.35 -1.74 3.49
C GLU A 51 4.57 -3.24 3.29
N ARG A 52 3.58 -4.07 3.61
CA ARG A 52 3.65 -5.52 3.44
C ARG A 52 3.76 -5.90 1.96
N LEU A 53 3.01 -5.24 1.10
CA LEU A 53 3.09 -5.47 -0.35
C LEU A 53 4.47 -5.11 -0.89
N MET A 54 5.00 -3.97 -0.49
CA MET A 54 6.32 -3.52 -0.95
C MET A 54 7.43 -4.41 -0.42
N ASN A 55 7.34 -4.86 0.83
CA ASN A 55 8.31 -5.78 1.40
C ASN A 55 8.30 -7.13 0.69
N LYS A 56 7.13 -7.61 0.31
CA LYS A 56 7.00 -8.86 -0.45
C LYS A 56 7.63 -8.73 -1.83
N LEU A 57 7.37 -7.62 -2.49
CA LEU A 57 7.95 -7.35 -3.82
C LEU A 57 9.47 -7.25 -3.74
N GLU A 58 10.00 -6.55 -2.73
CA GLU A 58 11.43 -6.43 -2.51
C GLU A 58 12.07 -7.79 -2.24
N GLY A 59 11.41 -8.64 -1.43
CA GLY A 59 11.86 -10.00 -1.17
C GLY A 59 11.96 -10.85 -2.43
N GLU A 60 10.99 -10.72 -3.33
CA GLU A 60 11.00 -11.42 -4.62
C GLU A 60 12.15 -10.91 -5.50
N ALA A 61 12.37 -9.61 -5.54
CA ALA A 61 13.47 -9.01 -6.30
C ALA A 61 14.83 -9.48 -5.78
N ASN A 62 14.99 -9.53 -4.46
CA ASN A 62 16.22 -10.00 -3.82
C ASN A 62 16.46 -11.48 -4.09
N ALA A 63 15.41 -12.30 -4.02
CA ALA A 63 15.48 -13.74 -4.32
C ALA A 63 15.90 -13.96 -5.77
N TRP A 64 15.32 -13.20 -6.69
CA TRP A 64 15.66 -13.26 -8.11
C TRP A 64 17.13 -12.87 -8.34
N SER A 65 17.57 -11.81 -7.69
CA SER A 65 18.95 -11.29 -7.80
C SER A 65 19.97 -12.32 -7.25
N THR A 66 19.65 -12.96 -6.14
CA THR A 66 20.47 -14.02 -5.56
C THR A 66 20.59 -15.22 -6.50
N TYR A 67 19.47 -15.58 -7.14
CA TYR A 67 19.44 -16.73 -8.07
C TYR A 67 20.20 -16.43 -9.36
N ASN A 68 20.10 -15.22 -9.88
CA ASN A 68 20.65 -14.85 -11.19
C ASN A 68 21.98 -14.08 -11.12
N GLY A 69 22.34 -13.65 -9.95
CA GLY A 69 23.57 -12.88 -9.74
C GLY A 69 24.72 -13.75 -9.32
#